data_67305d43975ed8cdf29f66926686f50b
#
_entry.id   67305d43975ed8cdf29f66926686f50b
#
_cell.length_a   1.000
_cell.length_b   1.000
_cell.length_c   1.000
_cell.angle_alpha   90.00
_cell.angle_beta   90.00
_cell.angle_gamma   90.00
#
_symmetry.space_group_name_H-M   'P 1'
#
loop_
_entity.id
_entity.type
_entity.pdbx_description
1 polymer ?
#
loop_
_entity_poly.entity_id
_entity_poly.type
_entity_poly.pdbx_seq_one_letter_code
_entity_poly.pdbx_strand_id
1 'polypeptide(L)'
;MAASAKYIGKGTGTLALDDSVFAESFHGPLVHEAVRAELAARRRGTASTQTRGEVSMTGAKAWRQKGTGRARVGALSSPTRTGGGVAFGPKPRGYTVKVNRKARRRALRAALSMHAERGSIAAIDPAGFDTPSTKAAVEALASLDGDGRVLVVLTDGEENCVKSFRNISDVSVMHADAVGVADVIGHSRLVVSEGALARLSEKAASK
;
A
#
# COMPACT_ATOMS: atom_id res chain seq x y z
N MET A 1 16.66 -7.55 25.30
CA MET A 1 17.28 -6.21 25.22
C MET A 1 16.22 -5.28 24.63
N ALA A 2 15.98 -4.13 25.25
CA ALA A 2 15.03 -3.16 24.71
C ALA A 2 15.50 -2.70 23.31
N ALA A 3 14.64 -2.82 22.32
CA ALA A 3 14.96 -2.38 20.97
C ALA A 3 15.06 -0.84 20.96
N SER A 4 16.00 -0.29 20.21
CA SER A 4 16.20 1.16 20.10
C SER A 4 16.47 1.56 18.65
N ALA A 5 15.97 2.72 18.24
CA ALA A 5 16.23 3.31 16.93
C ALA A 5 17.26 4.43 17.06
N LYS A 6 18.29 4.43 16.21
CA LYS A 6 19.29 5.49 16.16
C LYS A 6 18.75 6.69 15.39
N TYR A 7 19.07 7.91 15.82
CA TYR A 7 18.76 9.10 15.05
C TYR A 7 19.67 9.22 13.83
N ILE A 8 19.09 9.71 12.73
CA ILE A 8 19.81 10.04 11.48
C ILE A 8 19.83 11.55 11.27
N GLY A 9 20.83 12.03 10.53
CA GLY A 9 21.01 13.46 10.23
C GLY A 9 21.53 14.23 11.44
N LYS A 10 20.87 15.34 11.77
CA LYS A 10 21.28 16.24 12.87
C LYS A 10 20.85 15.74 14.26
N GLY A 11 19.98 14.76 14.34
CA GLY A 11 19.54 14.18 15.62
C GLY A 11 20.66 13.37 16.29
N THR A 12 20.79 13.52 17.61
CA THR A 12 21.76 12.77 18.41
C THR A 12 21.04 11.92 19.43
N GLY A 13 21.49 10.64 19.57
CA GLY A 13 20.93 9.75 20.58
C GLY A 13 20.21 8.53 19.99
N THR A 14 19.44 7.85 20.84
CA THR A 14 18.64 6.69 20.49
C THR A 14 17.23 6.86 21.02
N LEU A 15 16.24 6.52 20.20
CA LEU A 15 14.83 6.50 20.58
C LEU A 15 14.48 5.10 21.08
N ALA A 16 13.93 5.01 22.29
CA ALA A 16 13.49 3.73 22.88
C ALA A 16 12.22 3.24 22.17
N LEU A 17 12.17 1.96 21.83
CA LEU A 17 11.02 1.31 21.24
C LEU A 17 10.24 0.56 22.31
N ASP A 18 8.91 0.67 22.30
CA ASP A 18 8.04 -0.01 23.26
C ASP A 18 7.94 -1.52 22.95
N ASP A 19 8.39 -2.35 23.89
CA ASP A 19 8.36 -3.82 23.76
C ASP A 19 6.93 -4.37 23.49
N SER A 20 5.88 -3.67 23.93
CA SER A 20 4.50 -4.07 23.67
C SER A 20 4.12 -4.06 22.19
N VAL A 21 4.83 -3.28 21.38
CA VAL A 21 4.62 -3.10 19.95
C VAL A 21 5.72 -3.75 19.12
N PHE A 22 6.97 -3.71 19.60
CA PHE A 22 8.15 -4.09 18.84
C PHE A 22 8.77 -5.44 19.25
N ALA A 23 8.11 -6.20 20.17
CA ALA A 23 8.52 -7.55 20.58
C ALA A 23 7.52 -8.66 20.18
N GLU A 24 6.63 -8.40 19.22
CA GLU A 24 5.67 -9.41 18.73
C GLU A 24 6.38 -10.43 17.82
N SER A 25 6.13 -11.72 18.03
CA SER A 25 6.68 -12.78 17.21
C SER A 25 6.17 -12.72 15.77
N PHE A 26 7.04 -12.91 14.79
CA PHE A 26 6.68 -12.89 13.38
C PHE A 26 5.86 -14.12 12.98
N HIS A 27 4.65 -13.88 12.46
CA HIS A 27 3.74 -14.92 11.96
C HIS A 27 3.45 -14.69 10.48
N GLY A 28 4.21 -15.37 9.60
CA GLY A 28 4.18 -15.19 8.15
C GLY A 28 2.79 -15.25 7.50
N PRO A 29 1.96 -16.29 7.74
CA PRO A 29 0.61 -16.38 7.18
C PRO A 29 -0.28 -15.19 7.52
N LEU A 30 -0.25 -14.71 8.78
CA LEU A 30 -1.04 -13.57 9.24
C LEU A 30 -0.62 -12.27 8.53
N VAL A 31 0.69 -12.03 8.44
CA VAL A 31 1.25 -10.85 7.76
C VAL A 31 0.90 -10.89 6.27
N HIS A 32 1.06 -12.05 5.63
CA HIS A 32 0.72 -12.23 4.21
C HIS A 32 -0.78 -11.97 3.93
N GLU A 33 -1.68 -12.46 4.78
CA GLU A 33 -3.12 -12.20 4.64
C GLU A 33 -3.44 -10.71 4.77
N ALA A 34 -2.83 -10.01 5.74
CA ALA A 34 -3.02 -8.58 5.93
C ALA A 34 -2.50 -7.78 4.72
N VAL A 35 -1.29 -8.06 4.25
CA VAL A 35 -0.70 -7.42 3.05
C VAL A 35 -1.56 -7.66 1.82
N ARG A 36 -2.00 -8.90 1.59
CA ARG A 36 -2.86 -9.24 0.46
C ARG A 36 -4.19 -8.50 0.49
N ALA A 37 -4.80 -8.34 1.67
CA ALA A 37 -6.03 -7.59 1.85
C ALA A 37 -5.85 -6.09 1.56
N GLU A 38 -4.77 -5.49 2.03
CA GLU A 38 -4.45 -4.08 1.78
C GLU A 38 -4.19 -3.81 0.29
N LEU A 39 -3.38 -4.63 -0.36
CA LEU A 39 -3.09 -4.50 -1.79
C LEU A 39 -4.35 -4.73 -2.65
N ALA A 40 -5.20 -5.69 -2.27
CA ALA A 40 -6.47 -5.94 -2.95
C ALA A 40 -7.43 -4.74 -2.81
N ALA A 41 -7.47 -4.09 -1.64
CA ALA A 41 -8.31 -2.92 -1.41
C ALA A 41 -7.91 -1.70 -2.25
N ARG A 42 -6.62 -1.56 -2.61
CA ARG A 42 -6.11 -0.49 -3.48
C ARG A 42 -6.54 -0.66 -4.94
N ARG A 43 -6.98 -1.87 -5.34
CA ARG A 43 -7.37 -2.17 -6.71
C ARG A 43 -8.74 -1.59 -7.04
N ARG A 44 -8.83 -0.72 -8.04
CA ARG A 44 -10.06 -0.03 -8.44
C ARG A 44 -11.11 -0.95 -9.06
N GLY A 45 -10.69 -2.00 -9.79
CA GLY A 45 -11.58 -2.95 -10.42
C GLY A 45 -12.49 -2.39 -11.52
N THR A 46 -12.01 -1.44 -12.30
CA THR A 46 -12.79 -0.70 -13.30
C THR A 46 -12.91 -1.38 -14.66
N ALA A 47 -12.31 -2.57 -14.83
CA ALA A 47 -12.41 -3.31 -16.08
C ALA A 47 -13.88 -3.63 -16.42
N SER A 48 -14.30 -3.27 -17.63
CA SER A 48 -15.68 -3.47 -18.10
C SER A 48 -15.70 -3.83 -19.58
N THR A 49 -16.63 -4.68 -19.96
CA THR A 49 -16.96 -4.97 -21.35
C THR A 49 -18.47 -4.89 -21.53
N GLN A 50 -18.90 -4.63 -22.75
CA GLN A 50 -20.31 -4.56 -23.09
C GLN A 50 -20.87 -5.96 -23.38
N THR A 51 -21.99 -6.28 -22.75
CA THR A 51 -22.78 -7.48 -23.05
C THR A 51 -23.62 -7.23 -24.31
N ARG A 52 -24.21 -8.27 -24.88
CA ARG A 52 -25.06 -8.15 -26.07
C ARG A 52 -26.23 -7.17 -25.92
N GLY A 53 -26.67 -6.89 -24.70
CA GLY A 53 -27.74 -5.92 -24.43
C GLY A 53 -27.25 -4.50 -24.26
N GLU A 54 -25.96 -4.31 -23.96
CA GLU A 54 -25.34 -3.00 -23.75
C GLU A 54 -24.69 -2.43 -25.02
N VAL A 55 -24.40 -3.31 -25.99
CA VAL A 55 -23.82 -2.87 -27.28
C VAL A 55 -24.85 -2.06 -28.05
N SER A 56 -24.44 -0.90 -28.55
CA SER A 56 -25.27 -0.01 -29.38
C SER A 56 -25.46 -0.63 -30.78
N MET A 57 -26.32 -1.60 -30.86
CA MET A 57 -26.73 -2.29 -32.10
C MET A 57 -28.23 -2.53 -32.13
N THR A 58 -28.78 -2.67 -33.34
CA THR A 58 -30.20 -3.04 -33.50
C THR A 58 -30.46 -4.45 -32.87
N GLY A 59 -31.53 -4.57 -32.10
CA GLY A 59 -32.03 -5.82 -31.59
C GLY A 59 -32.75 -6.68 -32.60
N ALA A 60 -32.98 -6.17 -33.82
CA ALA A 60 -33.71 -6.83 -34.89
C ALA A 60 -33.00 -8.11 -35.33
N LYS A 61 -33.79 -9.08 -35.82
CA LYS A 61 -33.25 -10.28 -36.45
C LYS A 61 -32.54 -9.88 -37.75
N ALA A 62 -31.27 -10.33 -37.91
CA ALA A 62 -30.42 -9.96 -39.03
C ALA A 62 -30.99 -10.36 -40.42
N TRP A 63 -31.62 -11.53 -40.51
CA TRP A 63 -32.32 -12.02 -41.69
C TRP A 63 -33.38 -13.08 -41.32
N ARG A 64 -34.26 -13.40 -42.27
CA ARG A 64 -35.33 -14.38 -42.08
C ARG A 64 -34.77 -15.76 -41.75
N GLN A 65 -35.56 -16.59 -41.03
CA GLN A 65 -35.15 -17.87 -40.46
C GLN A 65 -34.75 -18.95 -41.48
N LYS A 66 -35.36 -18.93 -42.67
CA LYS A 66 -35.13 -19.89 -43.77
C LYS A 66 -35.14 -19.16 -45.13
N GLY A 67 -34.62 -19.81 -46.16
CA GLY A 67 -34.66 -19.32 -47.54
C GLY A 67 -33.58 -18.28 -47.88
N THR A 68 -32.47 -18.21 -47.10
CA THR A 68 -31.33 -17.32 -47.39
C THR A 68 -30.04 -18.05 -47.74
N GLY A 69 -30.01 -19.38 -47.62
CA GLY A 69 -28.79 -20.19 -47.79
C GLY A 69 -27.70 -19.96 -46.76
N ARG A 70 -27.91 -19.06 -45.79
CA ARG A 70 -26.96 -18.68 -44.72
C ARG A 70 -27.27 -19.37 -43.42
N ALA A 71 -26.27 -19.50 -42.55
CA ALA A 71 -26.48 -19.98 -41.19
C ALA A 71 -27.54 -19.14 -40.45
N ARG A 72 -28.34 -19.78 -39.62
CA ARG A 72 -29.36 -19.10 -38.81
C ARG A 72 -28.73 -18.14 -37.84
N VAL A 73 -29.30 -16.96 -37.68
CA VAL A 73 -28.82 -15.91 -36.79
C VAL A 73 -29.98 -15.15 -36.18
N GLY A 74 -29.79 -14.70 -34.92
CA GLY A 74 -30.69 -13.75 -34.27
C GLY A 74 -30.25 -12.31 -34.53
N ALA A 75 -30.03 -11.54 -33.47
CA ALA A 75 -29.50 -10.20 -33.56
C ALA A 75 -27.99 -10.20 -33.88
N LEU A 76 -27.52 -9.13 -34.49
CA LEU A 76 -26.10 -8.93 -34.81
C LEU A 76 -25.27 -8.65 -33.56
N SER A 77 -25.87 -8.23 -32.46
CA SER A 77 -25.22 -8.02 -31.16
C SER A 77 -24.77 -9.30 -30.46
N SER A 78 -25.07 -10.49 -31.06
CA SER A 78 -24.64 -11.77 -30.51
C SER A 78 -23.12 -11.88 -30.34
N PRO A 79 -22.58 -12.50 -29.27
CA PRO A 79 -21.14 -12.67 -29.04
C PRO A 79 -20.41 -13.46 -30.14
N THR A 80 -21.13 -14.26 -30.92
CA THR A 80 -20.56 -15.04 -32.05
C THR A 80 -20.28 -14.19 -33.29
N ARG A 81 -20.62 -12.93 -33.29
CA ARG A 81 -20.45 -12.00 -34.41
C ARG A 81 -19.37 -10.96 -34.12
N THR A 82 -18.64 -10.58 -35.16
CA THR A 82 -17.71 -9.47 -35.12
C THR A 82 -18.48 -8.18 -34.79
N GLY A 83 -18.04 -7.44 -33.79
CA GLY A 83 -18.74 -6.28 -33.25
C GLY A 83 -19.87 -6.59 -32.26
N GLY A 84 -20.20 -7.86 -32.02
CA GLY A 84 -21.15 -8.26 -30.99
C GLY A 84 -20.61 -8.09 -29.56
N GLY A 85 -21.49 -8.23 -28.57
CA GLY A 85 -21.13 -8.12 -27.16
C GLY A 85 -20.33 -9.31 -26.66
N VAL A 86 -19.67 -9.15 -25.51
CA VAL A 86 -18.92 -10.20 -24.83
C VAL A 86 -19.85 -10.99 -23.92
N ALA A 87 -19.77 -12.34 -23.92
CA ALA A 87 -20.67 -13.19 -23.14
C ALA A 87 -20.36 -13.10 -21.64
N PHE A 88 -19.12 -13.37 -21.24
CA PHE A 88 -18.63 -13.38 -19.85
C PHE A 88 -17.41 -12.48 -19.71
N GLY A 89 -17.54 -11.25 -20.12
CA GLY A 89 -16.47 -10.28 -19.98
C GLY A 89 -16.35 -9.73 -18.56
N PRO A 90 -15.24 -9.05 -18.24
CA PRO A 90 -15.07 -8.43 -16.97
C PRO A 90 -16.13 -7.35 -16.72
N LYS A 91 -16.61 -7.27 -15.49
CA LYS A 91 -17.48 -6.19 -15.00
C LYS A 91 -16.81 -5.51 -13.81
N PRO A 92 -17.07 -4.23 -13.58
CA PRO A 92 -16.55 -3.53 -12.41
C PRO A 92 -16.93 -4.27 -11.13
N ARG A 93 -15.92 -4.54 -10.27
CA ARG A 93 -16.13 -5.22 -8.99
C ARG A 93 -15.18 -4.71 -7.92
N GLY A 94 -15.59 -4.80 -6.67
CA GLY A 94 -14.71 -4.59 -5.53
C GLY A 94 -13.79 -5.78 -5.30
N TYR A 95 -12.56 -5.50 -4.88
CA TYR A 95 -11.56 -6.51 -4.51
C TYR A 95 -11.25 -6.51 -3.01
N THR A 96 -11.99 -5.75 -2.23
CA THR A 96 -11.75 -5.61 -0.79
C THR A 96 -11.96 -6.94 -0.07
N VAL A 97 -10.95 -7.37 0.67
CA VAL A 97 -10.96 -8.54 1.54
C VAL A 97 -11.06 -8.06 2.98
N LYS A 98 -12.03 -8.58 3.73
CA LYS A 98 -12.24 -8.23 5.13
C LYS A 98 -11.28 -9.02 6.02
N VAL A 99 -10.47 -8.30 6.81
CA VAL A 99 -9.58 -8.86 7.84
C VAL A 99 -10.01 -8.33 9.22
N ASN A 100 -10.00 -9.18 10.23
CA ASN A 100 -10.35 -8.80 11.59
C ASN A 100 -9.40 -7.73 12.14
N ARG A 101 -9.93 -6.75 12.87
CA ARG A 101 -9.13 -5.63 13.42
C ARG A 101 -7.97 -6.12 14.30
N LYS A 102 -8.21 -7.09 15.19
CA LYS A 102 -7.17 -7.68 16.06
C LYS A 102 -6.06 -8.36 15.25
N ALA A 103 -6.44 -9.11 14.20
CA ALA A 103 -5.49 -9.77 13.30
C ALA A 103 -4.62 -8.76 12.56
N ARG A 104 -5.21 -7.68 12.01
CA ARG A 104 -4.47 -6.62 11.30
C ARG A 104 -3.51 -5.86 12.23
N ARG A 105 -3.93 -5.55 13.47
CA ARG A 105 -3.05 -4.91 14.48
C ARG A 105 -1.88 -5.81 14.84
N ARG A 106 -2.13 -7.11 15.08
CA ARG A 106 -1.08 -8.08 15.35
C ARG A 106 -0.10 -8.21 14.18
N ALA A 107 -0.60 -8.22 12.95
CA ALA A 107 0.23 -8.22 11.75
C ALA A 107 1.12 -6.98 11.65
N LEU A 108 0.59 -5.79 12.03
CA LEU A 108 1.37 -4.55 12.05
C LEU A 108 2.47 -4.61 13.12
N ARG A 109 2.17 -5.07 14.34
CA ARG A 109 3.19 -5.28 15.38
C ARG A 109 4.28 -6.24 14.91
N ALA A 110 3.90 -7.38 14.35
CA ALA A 110 4.85 -8.36 13.84
C ALA A 110 5.76 -7.80 12.73
N ALA A 111 5.21 -6.93 11.85
CA ALA A 111 5.99 -6.26 10.82
C ALA A 111 6.98 -5.24 11.41
N LEU A 112 6.54 -4.44 12.37
CA LEU A 112 7.40 -3.48 13.08
C LEU A 112 8.48 -4.19 13.91
N SER A 113 8.15 -5.29 14.60
CA SER A 113 9.09 -6.11 15.38
C SER A 113 10.19 -6.68 14.49
N MET A 114 9.85 -7.14 13.29
CA MET A 114 10.85 -7.65 12.35
C MET A 114 11.87 -6.56 11.95
N HIS A 115 11.42 -5.32 11.76
CA HIS A 115 12.34 -4.20 11.49
C HIS A 115 13.20 -3.87 12.72
N ALA A 116 12.64 -3.96 13.92
CA ALA A 116 13.39 -3.76 15.16
C ALA A 116 14.47 -4.83 15.36
N GLU A 117 14.15 -6.11 15.15
CA GLU A 117 15.08 -7.24 15.21
C GLU A 117 16.24 -7.10 14.21
N ARG A 118 15.95 -6.61 12.99
CA ARG A 118 16.93 -6.38 11.93
C ARG A 118 17.77 -5.12 12.15
N GLY A 119 17.41 -4.26 13.11
CA GLY A 119 18.04 -2.94 13.28
C GLY A 119 17.81 -1.99 12.10
N SER A 120 16.77 -2.22 11.32
CA SER A 120 16.42 -1.42 10.12
C SER A 120 15.47 -0.25 10.41
N ILE A 121 15.25 0.07 11.69
CA ILE A 121 14.50 1.25 12.13
C ILE A 121 15.48 2.35 12.52
N ALA A 122 15.24 3.56 12.02
CA ALA A 122 15.95 4.75 12.41
C ALA A 122 14.97 5.86 12.82
N ALA A 123 15.40 6.74 13.69
CA ALA A 123 14.65 7.91 14.09
C ALA A 123 15.11 9.15 13.29
N ILE A 124 14.20 10.08 13.04
CA ILE A 124 14.52 11.38 12.45
C ILE A 124 13.97 12.50 13.33
N ASP A 125 14.77 13.55 13.47
CA ASP A 125 14.33 14.80 14.12
C ASP A 125 13.81 15.78 13.04
N PRO A 126 12.49 16.04 13.00
CA PRO A 126 11.90 16.98 12.03
C PRO A 126 12.38 18.43 12.22
N ALA A 127 12.78 18.83 13.45
CA ALA A 127 13.30 20.15 13.75
C ALA A 127 14.60 20.48 13.01
N GLY A 128 15.31 19.45 12.52
CA GLY A 128 16.47 19.63 11.66
C GLY A 128 16.17 20.16 10.24
N PHE A 129 14.87 20.28 9.87
CA PHE A 129 14.39 20.71 8.55
C PHE A 129 13.55 21.99 8.61
N ASP A 130 14.13 23.09 9.12
CA ASP A 130 13.45 24.42 9.16
C ASP A 130 13.02 24.89 7.78
N THR A 131 13.83 24.61 6.76
CA THR A 131 13.53 24.85 5.36
C THR A 131 13.60 23.55 4.57
N PRO A 132 12.72 23.34 3.56
CA PRO A 132 12.77 22.13 2.73
C PRO A 132 14.12 22.00 2.00
N SER A 133 14.84 20.90 2.23
CA SER A 133 16.15 20.63 1.62
C SER A 133 16.33 19.16 1.27
N THR A 134 16.27 18.82 -0.01
CA THR A 134 16.54 17.46 -0.49
C THR A 134 17.98 17.04 -0.28
N LYS A 135 18.93 18.00 -0.33
CA LYS A 135 20.35 17.72 -0.08
C LYS A 135 20.55 17.22 1.36
N ALA A 136 19.99 17.92 2.35
CA ALA A 136 20.07 17.50 3.75
C ALA A 136 19.37 16.13 3.98
N ALA A 137 18.28 15.87 3.27
CA ALA A 137 17.59 14.58 3.34
C ALA A 137 18.44 13.43 2.78
N VAL A 138 19.14 13.64 1.66
CA VAL A 138 20.08 12.64 1.08
C VAL A 138 21.25 12.39 2.02
N GLU A 139 21.84 13.44 2.59
CA GLU A 139 22.93 13.34 3.57
C GLU A 139 22.48 12.56 4.83
N ALA A 140 21.27 12.81 5.32
CA ALA A 140 20.70 12.05 6.44
C ALA A 140 20.51 10.57 6.10
N LEU A 141 20.01 10.25 4.90
CA LEU A 141 19.83 8.87 4.45
C LEU A 141 21.13 8.13 4.20
N ALA A 142 22.20 8.84 3.81
CA ALA A 142 23.52 8.24 3.61
C ALA A 142 24.12 7.65 4.90
N SER A 143 23.63 8.07 6.08
CA SER A 143 24.03 7.48 7.37
C SER A 143 23.33 6.16 7.69
N LEU A 144 22.36 5.74 6.87
CA LEU A 144 21.67 4.45 7.01
C LEU A 144 22.47 3.35 6.33
N ASP A 145 22.75 2.27 7.06
CA ASP A 145 23.43 1.10 6.52
C ASP A 145 22.51 0.31 5.56
N GLY A 146 23.07 -0.18 4.45
CA GLY A 146 22.43 -1.08 3.48
C GLY A 146 21.68 -0.37 2.35
N ASP A 147 21.25 -1.13 1.35
CA ASP A 147 20.54 -0.68 0.15
C ASP A 147 19.04 -0.98 0.22
N GLY A 148 18.27 -0.32 -0.64
CA GLY A 148 16.86 -0.59 -0.88
C GLY A 148 15.92 0.55 -0.49
N ARG A 149 14.62 0.31 -0.64
CA ARG A 149 13.59 1.33 -0.42
C ARG A 149 13.46 1.72 1.05
N VAL A 150 13.29 2.99 1.29
CA VAL A 150 13.10 3.59 2.62
C VAL A 150 11.67 4.09 2.76
N LEU A 151 11.01 3.72 3.84
CA LEU A 151 9.73 4.30 4.24
C LEU A 151 9.98 5.36 5.31
N VAL A 152 9.64 6.60 5.02
CA VAL A 152 9.68 7.71 5.98
C VAL A 152 8.27 7.96 6.49
N VAL A 153 8.10 7.87 7.80
CA VAL A 153 6.81 8.06 8.47
C VAL A 153 6.86 9.30 9.33
N LEU A 154 5.95 10.22 9.06
CA LEU A 154 5.88 11.54 9.66
C LEU A 154 4.47 11.83 10.17
N THR A 155 4.32 12.89 10.98
CA THR A 155 3.02 13.40 11.45
C THR A 155 2.60 14.67 10.72
N ASP A 156 1.37 15.10 10.95
CA ASP A 156 0.89 16.42 10.55
C ASP A 156 1.72 17.51 11.26
N GLY A 157 2.10 18.54 10.54
CA GLY A 157 2.97 19.62 11.04
C GLY A 157 4.45 19.47 10.67
N GLU A 158 4.88 18.30 10.15
CA GLU A 158 6.26 18.05 9.70
C GLU A 158 6.43 18.27 8.18
N GLU A 159 5.68 19.24 7.61
CA GLU A 159 5.60 19.47 6.16
C GLU A 159 6.96 19.73 5.48
N ASN A 160 7.88 20.45 6.14
CA ASN A 160 9.18 20.74 5.58
C ASN A 160 10.02 19.46 5.42
N CYS A 161 9.89 18.55 6.39
CA CYS A 161 10.49 17.22 6.33
C CYS A 161 9.89 16.41 5.17
N VAL A 162 8.55 16.35 5.04
CA VAL A 162 7.85 15.70 3.91
C VAL A 162 8.36 16.22 2.57
N LYS A 163 8.43 17.56 2.41
CA LYS A 163 8.91 18.21 1.16
C LYS A 163 10.36 17.86 0.84
N SER A 164 11.20 17.67 1.87
CA SER A 164 12.62 17.32 1.72
C SER A 164 12.82 15.90 1.19
N PHE A 165 12.01 14.94 1.66
CA PHE A 165 12.17 13.51 1.31
C PHE A 165 11.38 13.06 0.06
N ARG A 166 10.23 13.66 -0.24
CA ARG A 166 9.30 13.18 -1.28
C ARG A 166 9.87 13.12 -2.70
N ASN A 167 10.94 13.88 -2.99
CA ASN A 167 11.54 13.94 -4.34
C ASN A 167 12.64 12.88 -4.54
N ILE A 168 12.98 12.07 -3.54
CA ILE A 168 14.01 11.04 -3.63
C ILE A 168 13.38 9.76 -4.17
N SER A 169 13.95 9.14 -5.21
CA SER A 169 13.35 8.03 -5.98
C SER A 169 13.02 6.80 -5.13
N ASP A 170 13.90 6.39 -4.24
CA ASP A 170 13.75 5.18 -3.44
C ASP A 170 13.14 5.43 -2.05
N VAL A 171 12.57 6.62 -1.86
CA VAL A 171 11.94 7.04 -0.60
C VAL A 171 10.45 7.19 -0.79
N SER A 172 9.68 6.51 0.05
CA SER A 172 8.24 6.71 0.18
C SER A 172 7.96 7.47 1.47
N VAL A 173 7.29 8.60 1.38
CA VAL A 173 6.89 9.39 2.57
C VAL A 173 5.42 9.16 2.83
N MET A 174 5.07 8.79 4.06
CA MET A 174 3.69 8.52 4.45
C MET A 174 3.38 9.12 5.83
N HIS A 175 2.14 9.52 6.00
CA HIS A 175 1.60 9.92 7.29
C HIS A 175 1.39 8.69 8.19
N ALA A 176 1.65 8.79 9.49
CA ALA A 176 1.56 7.68 10.44
C ALA A 176 0.20 6.96 10.42
N ASP A 177 -0.90 7.71 10.26
CA ASP A 177 -2.24 7.12 10.19
C ASP A 177 -2.50 6.35 8.88
N ALA A 178 -1.80 6.70 7.80
CA ALA A 178 -1.96 6.04 6.49
C ALA A 178 -1.12 4.76 6.35
N VAL A 179 -0.05 4.61 7.14
CA VAL A 179 0.86 3.46 7.07
C VAL A 179 0.12 2.16 7.36
N GLY A 180 0.24 1.19 6.45
CA GLY A 180 -0.29 -0.15 6.58
C GLY A 180 0.79 -1.23 6.71
N VAL A 181 0.35 -2.48 6.88
CA VAL A 181 1.27 -3.63 6.96
C VAL A 181 2.04 -3.81 5.65
N ALA A 182 1.35 -3.59 4.52
CA ALA A 182 1.96 -3.70 3.19
C ALA A 182 3.07 -2.67 2.96
N ASP A 183 2.91 -1.46 3.52
CA ASP A 183 3.89 -0.39 3.38
C ASP A 183 5.14 -0.70 4.23
N VAL A 184 4.96 -1.15 5.47
CA VAL A 184 6.08 -1.53 6.35
C VAL A 184 6.88 -2.69 5.74
N ILE A 185 6.24 -3.78 5.33
CA ILE A 185 6.91 -4.96 4.75
C ILE A 185 7.52 -4.66 3.35
N GLY A 186 6.91 -3.74 2.61
CA GLY A 186 7.34 -3.37 1.25
C GLY A 186 8.65 -2.58 1.18
N HIS A 187 9.14 -2.08 2.32
CA HIS A 187 10.37 -1.30 2.41
C HIS A 187 11.42 -2.03 3.24
N SER A 188 12.68 -1.86 2.86
CA SER A 188 13.81 -2.49 3.56
C SER A 188 14.19 -1.75 4.84
N ARG A 189 13.90 -0.45 4.91
CA ARG A 189 14.22 0.42 6.04
C ARG A 189 13.05 1.32 6.40
N LEU A 190 12.95 1.63 7.69
CA LEU A 190 11.90 2.46 8.26
C LEU A 190 12.54 3.64 9.00
N VAL A 191 12.19 4.85 8.62
CA VAL A 191 12.60 6.10 9.27
C VAL A 191 11.36 6.74 9.88
N VAL A 192 11.39 7.03 11.17
CA VAL A 192 10.19 7.47 11.90
C VAL A 192 10.52 8.72 12.71
N SER A 193 9.64 9.74 12.71
CA SER A 193 9.73 10.81 13.70
C SER A 193 9.20 10.33 15.06
N GLU A 194 9.59 10.98 16.14
CA GLU A 194 9.11 10.65 17.49
C GLU A 194 7.57 10.71 17.59
N GLY A 195 6.97 11.75 17.02
CA GLY A 195 5.52 11.88 16.95
C GLY A 195 4.86 10.77 16.13
N ALA A 196 5.47 10.38 15.02
CA ALA A 196 4.97 9.28 14.19
C ALA A 196 5.09 7.92 14.90
N LEU A 197 6.16 7.71 15.68
CA LEU A 197 6.33 6.49 16.47
C LEU A 197 5.21 6.35 17.52
N ALA A 198 4.90 7.43 18.24
CA ALA A 198 3.80 7.43 19.23
C ALA A 198 2.45 7.07 18.56
N ARG A 199 2.15 7.66 17.41
CA ARG A 199 0.94 7.36 16.63
C ARG A 199 0.90 5.92 16.11
N LEU A 200 2.01 5.40 15.60
CA LEU A 200 2.11 4.00 15.16
C LEU A 200 1.90 3.03 16.33
N SER A 201 2.45 3.36 17.51
CA SER A 201 2.28 2.58 18.72
C SER A 201 0.81 2.54 19.18
N GLU A 202 0.12 3.68 19.20
CA GLU A 202 -1.32 3.73 19.48
C GLU A 202 -2.15 2.88 18.50
N LYS A 203 -1.85 2.99 17.19
CA LYS A 203 -2.53 2.25 16.13
C LYS A 203 -2.31 0.73 16.23
N ALA A 204 -1.12 0.32 16.64
CA ALA A 204 -0.73 -1.07 16.80
C ALA A 204 -1.17 -1.66 18.14
N ALA A 205 -1.34 -0.84 19.20
CA ALA A 205 -1.74 -1.27 20.52
C ALA A 205 -3.09 -2.00 20.49
N SER A 206 -3.17 -3.06 21.28
CA SER A 206 -4.40 -3.82 21.49
C SER A 206 -5.22 -3.14 22.59
N LYS A 207 -6.37 -2.58 22.25
CA LYS A 207 -7.49 -2.42 23.18
C LYS A 207 -8.49 -3.53 22.95
#